data_d2c6e2824e0e14ca22434eb2d76c7f71
#
_entry.id   d2c6e2824e0e14ca22434eb2d76c7f71
#
_cell.length_a   1.000
_cell.length_b   1.000
_cell.length_c   1.000
_cell.angle_alpha   90.00
_cell.angle_beta   90.00
_cell.angle_gamma   90.00
#
_symmetry.space_group_name_H-M   'P 1'
#
loop_
_entity.id
_entity.type
_entity.pdbx_description
1 polymer ?
#
loop_
_entity_poly.entity_id
_entity_poly.type
_entity_poly.pdbx_seq_one_letter_code
_entity_poly.pdbx_strand_id
1 'polypeptide(L)'
;ILVPSRELAIQIEQVIRGMGSGFKINAFYGGQSFSKDREGLKQTPSILIGTPGRIADHLRRNTFTTKSISALVLDEFDKMLEVGFEREMKEITRSLNHLNKKILTSASQNMDLPDFVRMNRAKKINYLHQGRSQLELKAIISPTKDKLETLVKALAHLGNKPGIVFCNFK
;
A
#
# COMPACT_ATOMS: atom_id res chain seq x y z
N ILE A 1 8.10 3.83 5.05
CA ILE A 1 6.69 3.54 4.71
C ILE A 1 6.68 2.36 3.76
N LEU A 2 5.97 1.27 4.08
CA LEU A 2 5.75 0.15 3.18
C LEU A 2 4.33 0.19 2.63
N VAL A 3 4.20 -0.11 1.34
CA VAL A 3 2.95 -0.07 0.57
C VAL A 3 2.83 -1.28 -0.35
N PRO A 4 1.60 -1.77 -0.68
CA PRO A 4 1.42 -2.98 -1.48
C PRO A 4 1.80 -2.84 -2.95
N SER A 5 1.79 -1.63 -3.49
CA SER A 5 1.95 -1.42 -4.93
C SER A 5 2.91 -0.29 -5.27
N ARG A 6 3.42 -0.33 -6.50
CA ARG A 6 4.24 0.73 -7.09
C ARG A 6 3.47 2.05 -7.19
N GLU A 7 2.23 1.96 -7.62
CA GLU A 7 1.34 3.10 -7.84
C GLU A 7 1.14 3.87 -6.55
N LEU A 8 0.87 3.16 -5.44
CA LEU A 8 0.71 3.77 -4.13
C LEU A 8 2.03 4.36 -3.61
N ALA A 9 3.18 3.72 -3.87
CA ALA A 9 4.48 4.28 -3.51
C ALA A 9 4.73 5.64 -4.19
N ILE A 10 4.42 5.75 -5.47
CA ILE A 10 4.55 6.99 -6.25
C ILE A 10 3.57 8.05 -5.73
N GLN A 11 2.32 7.67 -5.47
CA GLN A 11 1.29 8.58 -4.95
C GLN A 11 1.69 9.18 -3.61
N ILE A 12 2.14 8.34 -2.66
CA ILE A 12 2.57 8.81 -1.33
C ILE A 12 3.82 9.70 -1.45
N GLU A 13 4.78 9.34 -2.30
CA GLU A 13 5.93 10.20 -2.56
C GLU A 13 5.51 11.60 -3.05
N GLN A 14 4.59 11.68 -4.01
CA GLN A 14 4.07 12.93 -4.54
C GLN A 14 3.36 13.76 -3.46
N VAL A 15 2.51 13.13 -2.65
CA VAL A 15 1.79 13.79 -1.56
C VAL A 15 2.77 14.39 -0.55
N ILE A 16 3.77 13.61 -0.09
CA ILE A 16 4.71 14.09 0.92
C ILE A 16 5.62 15.19 0.34
N ARG A 17 6.00 15.10 -0.93
CA ARG A 17 6.74 16.20 -1.62
C ARG A 17 5.90 17.46 -1.70
N GLY A 18 4.61 17.34 -2.00
CA GLY A 18 3.66 18.45 -2.07
C GLY A 18 3.44 19.17 -0.72
N MET A 19 3.71 18.50 0.39
CA MET A 19 3.66 19.11 1.73
C MET A 19 4.78 20.15 1.97
N GLY A 20 5.80 20.21 1.13
CA GLY A 20 6.87 21.21 1.24
C GLY A 20 7.72 21.10 2.50
N SER A 21 7.79 19.91 3.13
CA SER A 21 8.47 19.70 4.41
C SER A 21 10.00 19.89 4.38
N GLY A 22 10.60 19.99 3.19
CA GLY A 22 12.05 20.04 3.00
C GLY A 22 12.78 18.71 3.23
N PHE A 23 12.10 17.67 3.67
CA PHE A 23 12.71 16.35 3.86
C PHE A 23 13.04 15.68 2.53
N LYS A 24 14.19 15.01 2.49
CA LYS A 24 14.55 14.16 1.36
C LYS A 24 13.71 12.88 1.39
N ILE A 25 13.04 12.61 0.28
CA ILE A 25 12.11 11.46 0.12
C ILE A 25 12.56 10.63 -1.06
N ASN A 26 12.64 9.32 -0.88
CA ASN A 26 12.90 8.37 -1.96
C ASN A 26 11.85 7.26 -1.96
N ALA A 27 11.41 6.86 -3.15
CA ALA A 27 10.51 5.73 -3.33
C ALA A 27 11.21 4.61 -4.12
N PHE A 28 11.18 3.38 -3.57
CA PHE A 28 11.79 2.18 -4.13
C PHE A 28 10.73 1.10 -4.39
N TYR A 29 10.59 0.70 -5.65
CA TYR A 29 9.59 -0.27 -6.07
C TYR A 29 10.07 -1.09 -7.28
N GLY A 30 9.40 -2.19 -7.55
CA GLY A 30 9.72 -3.05 -8.69
C GLY A 30 9.58 -2.34 -10.05
N GLY A 31 10.34 -2.80 -11.05
CA GLY A 31 10.35 -2.21 -12.40
C GLY A 31 11.26 -0.98 -12.56
N GLN A 32 11.89 -0.49 -11.49
CA GLN A 32 12.89 0.56 -11.53
C GLN A 32 14.30 -0.05 -11.51
N SER A 33 15.28 0.57 -12.21
CA SER A 33 16.65 0.08 -12.18
C SER A 33 17.27 0.22 -10.79
N PHE A 34 18.02 -0.79 -10.37
CA PHE A 34 18.67 -0.79 -9.06
C PHE A 34 19.75 0.30 -8.92
N SER A 35 20.40 0.66 -10.04
CA SER A 35 21.39 1.76 -10.10
C SER A 35 20.75 3.10 -9.78
N LYS A 36 19.52 3.35 -10.23
CA LYS A 36 18.77 4.58 -9.91
C LYS A 36 18.46 4.68 -8.41
N ASP A 37 18.05 3.56 -7.80
CA ASP A 37 17.81 3.52 -6.35
C ASP A 37 19.08 3.80 -5.57
N ARG A 38 20.22 3.20 -5.97
CA ARG A 38 21.52 3.44 -5.35
C ARG A 38 21.97 4.89 -5.47
N GLU A 39 21.72 5.52 -6.61
CA GLU A 39 22.00 6.96 -6.78
C GLU A 39 21.19 7.79 -5.79
N GLY A 40 19.92 7.48 -5.62
CA GLY A 40 19.06 8.11 -4.62
C GLY A 40 19.56 7.95 -3.19
N LEU A 41 20.27 6.86 -2.88
CA LEU A 41 20.80 6.56 -1.54
C LEU A 41 22.14 7.23 -1.23
N LYS A 42 22.84 7.80 -2.22
CA LYS A 42 24.10 8.54 -1.95
C LYS A 42 23.95 9.62 -0.88
N GLN A 43 22.78 10.20 -0.81
CA GLN A 43 22.39 11.03 0.33
C GLN A 43 21.23 10.33 1.03
N THR A 44 21.40 9.99 2.29
CA THR A 44 20.39 9.29 3.08
C THR A 44 19.05 10.03 3.07
N PRO A 45 17.95 9.40 2.63
CA PRO A 45 16.63 10.01 2.70
C PRO A 45 16.14 10.06 4.15
N SER A 46 15.37 11.09 4.49
CA SER A 46 14.65 11.18 5.76
C SER A 46 13.39 10.30 5.74
N ILE A 47 12.81 10.11 4.55
CA ILE A 47 11.63 9.29 4.34
C ILE A 47 11.90 8.33 3.19
N LEU A 48 11.83 7.03 3.49
CA LEU A 48 11.93 5.96 2.52
C LEU A 48 10.57 5.31 2.35
N ILE A 49 10.07 5.27 1.12
CA ILE A 49 8.82 4.64 0.74
C ILE A 49 9.16 3.44 -0.15
N GLY A 50 8.39 2.35 -0.05
CA GLY A 50 8.63 1.27 -1.01
C GLY A 50 7.72 0.08 -0.86
N THR A 51 7.76 -0.78 -1.89
CA THR A 51 7.12 -2.09 -1.83
C THR A 51 8.00 -3.06 -1.04
N PRO A 52 7.41 -3.98 -0.26
CA PRO A 52 8.17 -4.89 0.60
C PRO A 52 9.26 -5.67 -0.16
N GLY A 53 8.94 -6.21 -1.34
CA GLY A 53 9.92 -6.96 -2.14
C GLY A 53 11.15 -6.14 -2.50
N ARG A 54 10.99 -4.87 -2.89
CA ARG A 54 12.12 -4.01 -3.28
C ARG A 54 12.94 -3.57 -2.07
N ILE A 55 12.29 -3.24 -0.98
CA ILE A 55 12.99 -2.87 0.27
C ILE A 55 13.78 -4.06 0.82
N ALA A 56 13.19 -5.26 0.84
CA ALA A 56 13.90 -6.47 1.25
C ALA A 56 15.13 -6.78 0.36
N ASP A 57 15.03 -6.57 -0.97
CA ASP A 57 16.17 -6.74 -1.88
C ASP A 57 17.31 -5.76 -1.54
N HIS A 58 16.98 -4.50 -1.25
CA HIS A 58 17.95 -3.52 -0.79
C HIS A 58 18.61 -3.90 0.54
N LEU A 59 17.85 -4.44 1.49
CA LEU A 59 18.39 -4.93 2.77
C LEU A 59 19.35 -6.10 2.59
N ARG A 60 18.99 -7.09 1.77
CA ARG A 60 19.85 -8.25 1.46
C ARG A 60 21.18 -7.81 0.81
N ARG A 61 21.16 -6.73 0.04
CA ARG A 61 22.32 -6.16 -0.63
C ARG A 61 23.06 -5.11 0.20
N ASN A 62 22.62 -4.85 1.44
CA ASN A 62 23.21 -3.87 2.34
C ASN A 62 23.41 -2.48 1.72
N THR A 63 22.45 -1.99 0.94
CA THR A 63 22.57 -0.71 0.22
C THR A 63 22.30 0.52 1.09
N PHE A 64 21.64 0.33 2.23
CA PHE A 64 21.43 1.35 3.26
C PHE A 64 21.43 0.72 4.65
N THR A 65 21.62 1.54 5.69
CA THR A 65 21.57 1.12 7.08
C THR A 65 20.20 1.33 7.69
N THR A 66 19.75 0.38 8.52
CA THR A 66 18.49 0.48 9.26
C THR A 66 18.63 1.15 10.63
N LYS A 67 19.86 1.44 11.07
CA LYS A 67 20.16 1.93 12.43
C LYS A 67 19.49 3.26 12.77
N SER A 68 19.28 4.12 11.78
CA SER A 68 18.64 5.43 11.94
C SER A 68 17.12 5.42 11.73
N ILE A 69 16.54 4.26 11.40
CA ILE A 69 15.10 4.16 11.17
C ILE A 69 14.39 4.04 12.51
N SER A 70 13.64 5.06 12.89
CA SER A 70 12.91 5.15 14.16
C SER A 70 11.39 4.95 14.03
N ALA A 71 10.84 5.08 12.82
CA ALA A 71 9.42 4.92 12.55
C ALA A 71 9.15 3.99 11.37
N LEU A 72 8.15 3.14 11.50
CA LEU A 72 7.66 2.25 10.44
C LEU A 72 6.16 2.49 10.23
N VAL A 73 5.78 2.71 8.99
CA VAL A 73 4.38 2.78 8.55
C VAL A 73 4.13 1.61 7.60
N LEU A 74 3.10 0.83 7.89
CA LEU A 74 2.58 -0.25 7.05
C LEU A 74 1.22 0.21 6.52
N ASP A 75 1.19 0.72 5.31
CA ASP A 75 -0.02 1.27 4.71
C ASP A 75 -0.70 0.22 3.81
N GLU A 76 -2.03 0.12 3.89
CA GLU A 76 -2.81 -0.96 3.28
C GLU A 76 -2.25 -2.36 3.63
N PHE A 77 -2.06 -2.60 4.92
CA PHE A 77 -1.40 -3.82 5.41
C PHE A 77 -2.11 -5.11 4.98
N ASP A 78 -3.45 -5.11 5.00
CA ASP A 78 -4.28 -6.21 4.48
C ASP A 78 -3.94 -6.53 3.02
N LYS A 79 -3.77 -5.53 2.18
CA LYS A 79 -3.39 -5.71 0.78
C LYS A 79 -1.97 -6.24 0.62
N MET A 80 -1.03 -5.83 1.48
CA MET A 80 0.32 -6.41 1.45
C MET A 80 0.30 -7.90 1.78
N LEU A 81 -0.56 -8.35 2.69
CA LEU A 81 -0.74 -9.78 3.00
C LEU A 81 -1.42 -10.53 1.85
N GLU A 82 -2.49 -9.98 1.25
CA GLU A 82 -3.18 -10.55 0.09
C GLU A 82 -2.26 -10.77 -1.10
N VAL A 83 -1.33 -9.83 -1.36
CA VAL A 83 -0.32 -9.94 -2.43
C VAL A 83 0.78 -10.96 -2.09
N GLY A 84 0.90 -11.37 -0.82
CA GLY A 84 1.85 -12.39 -0.38
C GLY A 84 3.20 -11.83 0.11
N PHE A 85 3.27 -10.57 0.52
CA PHE A 85 4.50 -9.93 1.01
C PHE A 85 4.82 -10.23 2.49
N GLU A 86 4.18 -11.22 3.10
CA GLU A 86 4.39 -11.54 4.52
C GLU A 86 5.86 -11.83 4.83
N ARG A 87 6.53 -12.62 3.97
CA ARG A 87 7.94 -12.99 4.15
C ARG A 87 8.86 -11.76 4.16
N GLU A 88 8.70 -10.88 3.17
CA GLU A 88 9.50 -9.67 3.05
C GLU A 88 9.23 -8.70 4.19
N MET A 89 7.98 -8.51 4.58
CA MET A 89 7.64 -7.68 5.73
C MET A 89 8.24 -8.20 7.02
N LYS A 90 8.23 -9.52 7.24
CA LYS A 90 8.88 -10.17 8.38
C LYS A 90 10.39 -9.94 8.39
N GLU A 91 11.05 -10.05 7.23
CA GLU A 91 12.48 -9.79 7.08
C GLU A 91 12.79 -8.32 7.41
N ILE A 92 12.03 -7.38 6.83
CA ILE A 92 12.20 -5.94 7.07
C ILE A 92 12.01 -5.60 8.55
N THR A 93 10.90 -6.04 9.16
CA THR A 93 10.60 -5.71 10.56
C THR A 93 11.64 -6.26 11.53
N ARG A 94 12.24 -7.42 11.23
CA ARG A 94 13.34 -7.99 12.02
C ARG A 94 14.63 -7.19 11.93
N SER A 95 14.87 -6.50 10.81
CA SER A 95 16.05 -5.65 10.62
C SER A 95 15.94 -4.30 11.32
N LEU A 96 14.74 -3.90 11.75
CA LEU A 96 14.45 -2.58 12.34
C LEU A 96 14.47 -2.65 13.88
N ASN A 97 15.66 -2.70 14.49
CA ASN A 97 15.83 -2.89 15.93
C ASN A 97 15.62 -1.62 16.77
N HIS A 98 15.54 -0.44 16.15
CA HIS A 98 15.47 0.87 16.83
C HIS A 98 14.15 1.60 16.61
N LEU A 99 13.06 0.84 16.35
CA LEU A 99 11.77 1.46 16.13
C LEU A 99 11.16 2.03 17.42
N ASN A 100 10.86 3.31 17.41
CA ASN A 100 10.11 4.00 18.45
C ASN A 100 8.61 4.09 18.12
N LYS A 101 8.25 4.07 16.84
CA LYS A 101 6.86 4.20 16.40
C LYS A 101 6.55 3.21 15.28
N LYS A 102 5.39 2.56 15.41
CA LYS A 102 4.78 1.77 14.35
C LYS A 102 3.37 2.29 14.09
N ILE A 103 3.03 2.45 12.82
CA ILE A 103 1.70 2.80 12.38
C ILE A 103 1.27 1.75 11.35
N LEU A 104 0.05 1.28 11.48
CA LEU A 104 -0.55 0.34 10.55
C LEU A 104 -1.90 0.87 10.14
N THR A 105 -2.16 0.91 8.84
CA THR A 105 -3.48 1.20 8.29
C THR A 105 -4.03 -0.04 7.58
N SER A 106 -5.32 -0.23 7.64
CA SER A 106 -6.01 -1.34 6.99
C SER A 106 -7.48 -0.98 6.78
N ALA A 107 -8.05 -1.42 5.66
CA ALA A 107 -9.48 -1.35 5.42
C ALA A 107 -10.24 -2.52 6.07
N SER A 108 -9.58 -3.62 6.40
CA SER A 108 -10.17 -4.82 7.01
C SER A 108 -10.31 -4.68 8.52
N GLN A 109 -11.52 -4.95 9.05
CA GLN A 109 -11.81 -4.81 10.49
C GLN A 109 -11.25 -5.93 11.36
N ASN A 110 -11.27 -7.17 10.86
CA ASN A 110 -11.02 -8.40 11.63
C ASN A 110 -9.80 -9.14 11.09
N MET A 111 -8.68 -8.45 11.02
CA MET A 111 -7.44 -9.10 10.61
C MET A 111 -6.64 -9.47 11.87
N ASP A 112 -6.33 -10.76 12.01
CA ASP A 112 -5.36 -11.21 12.98
C ASP A 112 -3.98 -10.68 12.59
N LEU A 113 -3.40 -9.88 13.46
CA LEU A 113 -2.08 -9.30 13.21
C LEU A 113 -1.01 -10.38 13.40
N PRO A 114 -0.20 -10.67 12.38
CA PRO A 114 0.90 -11.61 12.52
C PRO A 114 1.90 -11.18 13.60
N ASP A 115 2.51 -12.14 14.31
CA ASP A 115 3.46 -11.91 15.40
C ASP A 115 4.62 -10.96 15.04
N PHE A 116 5.05 -10.95 13.79
CA PHE A 116 6.16 -10.10 13.38
C PHE A 116 5.85 -8.61 13.43
N VAL A 117 4.57 -8.21 13.39
CA VAL A 117 4.18 -6.80 13.51
C VAL A 117 4.35 -6.28 14.95
N ARG A 118 4.15 -7.14 15.97
CA ARG A 118 4.33 -6.84 17.41
C ARG A 118 3.77 -5.47 17.81
N MET A 119 2.45 -5.32 17.72
CA MET A 119 1.72 -4.10 18.09
C MET A 119 1.18 -4.19 19.54
N ASN A 120 2.06 -4.41 20.53
CA ASN A 120 1.66 -4.48 21.92
C ASN A 120 1.15 -3.11 22.41
N ARG A 121 -0.04 -3.07 23.03
CA ARG A 121 -0.69 -1.84 23.53
C ARG A 121 -0.95 -0.80 22.45
N ALA A 122 -1.27 -1.23 21.23
CA ALA A 122 -1.60 -0.32 20.14
C ALA A 122 -2.86 0.51 20.46
N LYS A 123 -2.80 1.82 20.20
CA LYS A 123 -4.00 2.65 20.15
C LYS A 123 -4.73 2.34 18.84
N LYS A 124 -5.91 1.73 18.94
CA LYS A 124 -6.78 1.45 17.78
C LYS A 124 -7.68 2.66 17.53
N ILE A 125 -7.65 3.18 16.31
CA ILE A 125 -8.56 4.22 15.83
C ILE A 125 -9.39 3.59 14.72
N ASN A 126 -10.70 3.58 14.85
CA ASN A 126 -11.62 2.95 13.92
C ASN A 126 -12.68 3.94 13.43
N TYR A 127 -12.68 4.23 12.14
CA TYR A 127 -13.65 5.09 11.47
C TYR A 127 -14.65 4.33 10.61
N LEU A 128 -14.58 3.00 10.56
CA LEU A 128 -15.42 2.18 9.66
C LEU A 128 -16.92 2.25 9.97
N HIS A 129 -17.28 2.73 11.15
CA HIS A 129 -18.68 2.92 11.56
C HIS A 129 -19.16 4.37 11.46
N GLN A 130 -18.29 5.30 11.07
CA GLN A 130 -18.58 6.74 11.06
C GLN A 130 -19.03 7.24 9.67
N GLY A 131 -19.83 6.52 8.96
CA GLY A 131 -20.39 7.02 7.71
C GLY A 131 -21.51 6.12 7.21
N ARG A 132 -22.70 6.67 6.99
CA ARG A 132 -23.65 6.05 6.09
C ARG A 132 -23.04 6.09 4.71
N SER A 133 -22.76 4.94 4.12
CA SER A 133 -22.38 4.86 2.72
C SER A 133 -23.45 5.59 1.89
N GLN A 134 -23.05 6.65 1.20
CA GLN A 134 -23.92 7.30 0.21
C GLN A 134 -23.99 6.47 -1.09
N LEU A 135 -23.34 5.29 -1.10
CA LEU A 135 -23.32 4.40 -2.24
C LEU A 135 -24.63 3.60 -2.30
N GLU A 136 -25.41 3.82 -3.37
CA GLU A 136 -26.56 2.98 -3.70
C GLU A 136 -26.07 1.73 -4.46
N LEU A 137 -26.31 0.56 -3.88
CA LEU A 137 -25.93 -0.71 -4.49
C LEU A 137 -27.13 -1.29 -5.25
N LYS A 138 -26.94 -1.58 -6.55
CA LYS A 138 -27.93 -2.28 -7.39
C LYS A 138 -27.30 -3.55 -7.96
N ALA A 139 -27.99 -4.66 -7.84
CA ALA A 139 -27.59 -5.93 -8.43
C ALA A 139 -28.35 -6.17 -9.73
N ILE A 140 -27.64 -6.56 -10.78
CA ILE A 140 -28.22 -6.93 -12.07
C ILE A 140 -27.85 -8.41 -12.31
N ILE A 141 -28.84 -9.25 -12.50
CA ILE A 141 -28.67 -10.67 -12.78
C ILE A 141 -28.55 -10.85 -14.29
N SER A 142 -27.43 -11.40 -14.76
CA SER A 142 -27.27 -11.80 -16.16
C SER A 142 -27.87 -13.19 -16.37
N PRO A 143 -28.70 -13.40 -17.39
CA PRO A 143 -29.28 -14.71 -17.71
C PRO A 143 -28.25 -15.68 -18.31
N THR A 144 -27.11 -15.18 -18.76
CA THR A 144 -26.03 -15.96 -19.40
C THR A 144 -24.70 -15.79 -18.68
N LYS A 145 -23.75 -16.72 -18.91
CA LYS A 145 -22.37 -16.60 -18.42
C LYS A 145 -21.64 -15.40 -19.03
N ASP A 146 -21.95 -15.08 -20.28
CA ASP A 146 -21.45 -13.87 -20.93
C ASP A 146 -22.27 -12.69 -20.42
N LYS A 147 -21.58 -11.81 -19.69
CA LYS A 147 -22.17 -10.62 -19.06
C LYS A 147 -22.08 -9.36 -19.93
N LEU A 148 -21.44 -9.45 -21.11
CA LEU A 148 -21.19 -8.26 -21.95
C LEU A 148 -22.50 -7.61 -22.40
N GLU A 149 -23.45 -8.38 -22.92
CA GLU A 149 -24.76 -7.85 -23.33
C GLU A 149 -25.52 -7.22 -22.16
N THR A 150 -25.50 -7.87 -21.01
CA THR A 150 -26.14 -7.34 -19.79
C THR A 150 -25.47 -6.03 -19.34
N LEU A 151 -24.13 -5.95 -19.42
CA LEU A 151 -23.39 -4.72 -19.10
C LEU A 151 -23.77 -3.60 -20.06
N VAL A 152 -23.81 -3.85 -21.36
CA VAL A 152 -24.21 -2.83 -22.36
C VAL A 152 -25.61 -2.30 -22.07
N LYS A 153 -26.59 -3.19 -21.79
CA LYS A 153 -27.94 -2.78 -21.42
C LYS A 153 -27.98 -1.96 -20.12
N ALA A 154 -27.17 -2.35 -19.12
CA ALA A 154 -27.05 -1.60 -17.86
C ALA A 154 -26.47 -0.21 -18.07
N LEU A 155 -25.40 -0.09 -18.86
CA LEU A 155 -24.80 1.20 -19.20
C LEU A 155 -25.76 2.10 -19.97
N ALA A 156 -26.51 1.55 -20.93
CA ALA A 156 -27.55 2.28 -21.67
C ALA A 156 -28.66 2.79 -20.74
N HIS A 157 -29.06 1.97 -19.76
CA HIS A 157 -30.08 2.36 -18.76
C HIS A 157 -29.59 3.48 -17.82
N LEU A 158 -28.28 3.51 -17.47
CA LEU A 158 -27.69 4.55 -16.64
C LEU A 158 -27.51 5.88 -17.37
N GLY A 159 -27.66 5.89 -18.68
CA GLY A 159 -27.49 7.07 -19.52
C GLY A 159 -26.03 7.50 -19.66
N ASN A 160 -25.79 8.69 -20.21
CA ASN A 160 -24.44 9.23 -20.49
C ASN A 160 -23.73 9.77 -19.22
N LYS A 161 -23.85 9.10 -18.09
CA LYS A 161 -23.14 9.50 -16.87
C LYS A 161 -21.72 8.92 -16.89
N PRO A 162 -20.70 9.69 -16.44
CA PRO A 162 -19.38 9.14 -16.23
C PRO A 162 -19.41 7.93 -15.30
N GLY A 163 -18.70 6.86 -15.65
CA GLY A 163 -18.69 5.63 -14.87
C GLY A 163 -17.36 4.90 -14.98
N ILE A 164 -17.09 4.01 -14.01
CA ILE A 164 -15.95 3.11 -14.01
C ILE A 164 -16.48 1.67 -14.01
N VAL A 165 -15.99 0.85 -14.93
CA VAL A 165 -16.30 -0.57 -15.00
C VAL A 165 -15.09 -1.36 -14.50
N PHE A 166 -15.29 -2.13 -13.44
CA PHE A 166 -14.27 -3.05 -12.92
C PHE A 166 -14.49 -4.45 -13.49
N CYS A 167 -13.45 -5.03 -14.08
CA CYS A 167 -13.45 -6.37 -14.62
C CYS A 167 -12.36 -7.23 -13.97
N ASN A 168 -12.66 -8.50 -13.69
CA ASN A 168 -11.69 -9.43 -13.07
C ASN A 168 -10.62 -9.89 -14.07
N PHE A 169 -10.94 -9.94 -15.37
CA PHE A 169 -10.05 -10.38 -16.44
C PHE A 169 -10.17 -9.44 -17.64
N LYS A 170 -9.08 -9.35 -18.40
CA LYS A 170 -9.05 -8.69 -19.71
C LYS A 170 -9.72 -9.55 -20.76
#